data_86a76d0794c3a79084707a02361dd316
#
_entry.id   86a76d0794c3a79084707a02361dd316
#
_cell.length_a   1.000
_cell.length_b   1.000
_cell.length_c   1.000
_cell.angle_alpha   90.00
_cell.angle_beta   90.00
_cell.angle_gamma   90.00
#
_symmetry.space_group_name_H-M   'P 1'
#
loop_
_entity.id
_entity.type
_entity.pdbx_description
1 polymer ?
#
loop_
_entity_poly.entity_id
_entity_poly.type
_entity_poly.pdbx_seq_one_letter_code
_entity_poly.pdbx_strand_id
1 'polypeptide(L)'
;MPSCNFYQATGKDVIDISNLLKEYKKKDLDGCNFPEVDNDKLNTFILTLLKKGKIICVKNLDDDKFIGVCMFNKSEYWFSKQQVMIIQLIYIVKKYRNYQLMKQLIDMIKDVAENDPILLSITSKLNADKLFEKLGFENMGANWRLS
;
A
#
# COMPACT_ATOMS: atom_id res chain seq x y z
N MET A 1 -7.15 -22.37 1.45
CA MET A 1 -6.85 -20.93 1.26
C MET A 1 -7.08 -20.20 2.56
N PRO A 2 -6.12 -19.42 3.05
CA PRO A 2 -6.39 -18.59 4.21
C PRO A 2 -7.46 -17.56 3.88
N SER A 3 -8.42 -17.44 4.77
CA SER A 3 -9.47 -16.42 4.65
C SER A 3 -8.94 -15.11 5.19
N CYS A 4 -9.12 -14.03 4.44
CA CYS A 4 -8.70 -12.69 4.84
C CYS A 4 -9.90 -11.76 4.95
N ASN A 5 -9.85 -10.87 5.90
CA ASN A 5 -10.81 -9.79 6.06
C ASN A 5 -10.15 -8.48 5.61
N PHE A 6 -10.80 -7.81 4.65
CA PHE A 6 -10.39 -6.49 4.15
C PHE A 6 -11.35 -5.46 4.72
N TYR A 7 -10.83 -4.44 5.37
CA TYR A 7 -11.68 -3.42 5.99
C TYR A 7 -11.02 -2.05 5.95
N GLN A 8 -11.86 -1.02 5.97
CA GLN A 8 -11.39 0.35 6.04
C GLN A 8 -10.88 0.64 7.45
N ALA A 9 -9.68 1.20 7.55
CA ALA A 9 -9.04 1.51 8.83
C ALA A 9 -9.80 2.60 9.58
N THR A 10 -9.72 2.52 10.90
CA THR A 10 -10.22 3.53 11.84
C THR A 10 -9.10 3.96 12.78
N GLY A 11 -9.35 4.92 13.66
CA GLY A 11 -8.35 5.42 14.61
C GLY A 11 -7.75 4.34 15.51
N LYS A 12 -8.51 3.29 15.82
CA LYS A 12 -8.02 2.18 16.65
C LYS A 12 -7.01 1.28 15.94
N ASP A 13 -6.85 1.42 14.63
CA ASP A 13 -5.89 0.63 13.85
C ASP A 13 -4.52 1.30 13.73
N VAL A 14 -4.35 2.53 14.20
CA VAL A 14 -3.13 3.33 14.00
C VAL A 14 -1.88 2.63 14.51
N ILE A 15 -1.96 2.02 15.68
CA ILE A 15 -0.80 1.33 16.29
C ILE A 15 -0.38 0.14 15.44
N ASP A 16 -1.33 -0.69 15.03
CA ASP A 16 -1.06 -1.86 14.18
C ASP A 16 -0.52 -1.45 12.83
N ILE A 17 -1.08 -0.41 12.22
CA ILE A 17 -0.58 0.14 10.96
C ILE A 17 0.86 0.64 11.13
N SER A 18 1.12 1.44 12.16
CA SER A 18 2.45 1.97 12.44
C SER A 18 3.49 0.85 12.59
N ASN A 19 3.16 -0.18 13.35
CA ASN A 19 4.05 -1.34 13.56
C ASN A 19 4.32 -2.08 12.26
N LEU A 20 3.29 -2.27 11.43
CA LEU A 20 3.42 -2.95 10.15
C LEU A 20 4.30 -2.15 9.18
N LEU A 21 4.18 -0.83 9.15
CA LEU A 21 4.99 0.03 8.30
C LEU A 21 6.46 0.06 8.73
N LYS A 22 6.72 -0.02 10.03
CA LYS A 22 8.09 -0.16 10.55
C LYS A 22 8.70 -1.50 10.13
N GLU A 23 7.89 -2.56 10.14
CA GLU A 23 8.32 -3.88 9.65
C GLU A 23 8.63 -3.81 8.14
N TYR A 24 7.80 -3.15 7.35
CA TYR A 24 8.01 -2.94 5.92
C TYR A 24 9.35 -2.24 5.67
N LYS A 25 9.62 -1.15 6.38
CA LYS A 25 10.87 -0.40 6.24
C LYS A 25 12.07 -1.29 6.58
N LYS A 26 11.95 -2.07 7.65
CA LYS A 26 13.03 -2.95 8.11
C LYS A 26 13.29 -4.12 7.17
N LYS A 27 12.25 -4.75 6.64
CA LYS A 27 12.37 -5.98 5.84
C LYS A 27 12.50 -5.72 4.34
N ASP A 28 11.59 -4.93 3.77
CA ASP A 28 11.50 -4.75 2.32
C ASP A 28 12.38 -3.61 1.81
N LEU A 29 12.67 -2.61 2.66
CA LEU A 29 13.52 -1.49 2.30
C LEU A 29 14.95 -1.63 2.84
N ASP A 30 15.28 -2.78 3.43
CA ASP A 30 16.63 -3.07 3.88
C ASP A 30 17.60 -3.02 2.70
N GLY A 31 18.74 -2.36 2.91
CA GLY A 31 19.75 -2.20 1.87
C GLY A 31 19.41 -1.14 0.81
N CYS A 32 18.27 -0.46 0.89
CA CYS A 32 17.93 0.66 0.03
C CYS A 32 18.52 2.00 0.53
N ASN A 33 19.18 1.98 1.67
CA ASN A 33 19.84 3.14 2.29
C ASN A 33 18.90 4.32 2.51
N PHE A 34 17.72 4.04 3.09
CA PHE A 34 16.77 5.07 3.51
C PHE A 34 17.02 5.51 4.95
N PRO A 35 16.64 6.75 5.30
CA PRO A 35 16.80 7.24 6.67
C PRO A 35 15.93 6.49 7.66
N GLU A 36 16.23 6.65 8.94
CA GLU A 36 15.46 6.05 10.02
C GLU A 36 14.02 6.60 10.09
N VAL A 37 13.12 5.81 10.67
CA VAL A 37 11.72 6.20 10.82
C VAL A 37 11.60 7.28 11.89
N ASP A 38 10.96 8.38 11.52
CA ASP A 38 10.49 9.40 12.47
C ASP A 38 9.05 9.02 12.88
N ASN A 39 8.85 8.69 14.14
CA ASN A 39 7.55 8.20 14.62
C ASN A 39 6.45 9.25 14.51
N ASP A 40 6.75 10.50 14.81
CA ASP A 40 5.75 11.57 14.75
C ASP A 40 5.30 11.81 13.30
N LYS A 41 6.25 11.82 12.38
CA LYS A 41 5.96 11.97 10.96
C LYS A 41 5.16 10.79 10.42
N LEU A 42 5.51 9.57 10.81
CA LEU A 42 4.78 8.37 10.41
C LEU A 42 3.33 8.41 10.91
N ASN A 43 3.13 8.73 12.18
CA ASN A 43 1.79 8.82 12.76
C ASN A 43 0.96 9.92 12.11
N THR A 44 1.57 11.08 11.83
CA THR A 44 0.88 12.18 11.11
C THR A 44 0.45 11.75 9.72
N PHE A 45 1.30 11.02 9.01
CA PHE A 45 0.98 10.48 7.68
C PHE A 45 -0.22 9.53 7.75
N ILE A 46 -0.21 8.60 8.70
CA ILE A 46 -1.32 7.66 8.89
C ILE A 46 -2.62 8.40 9.21
N LEU A 47 -2.58 9.34 10.17
CA LEU A 47 -3.77 10.10 10.57
C LEU A 47 -4.32 10.95 9.43
N THR A 48 -3.45 11.53 8.61
CA THR A 48 -3.87 12.29 7.44
C THR A 48 -4.64 11.44 6.45
N LEU A 49 -4.15 10.23 6.16
CA LEU A 49 -4.83 9.31 5.25
C LEU A 49 -6.11 8.73 5.85
N LEU A 50 -6.16 8.53 7.17
CA LEU A 50 -7.38 8.11 7.85
C LEU A 50 -8.51 9.14 7.68
N LYS A 51 -8.19 10.42 7.82
CA LYS A 51 -9.16 11.50 7.61
C LYS A 51 -9.75 11.49 6.20
N LYS A 52 -8.94 11.12 5.23
CA LYS A 52 -9.36 11.04 3.82
C LYS A 52 -10.04 9.70 3.50
N GLY A 53 -10.13 8.78 4.45
CA GLY A 53 -10.77 7.49 4.29
C GLY A 53 -10.06 6.55 3.34
N LYS A 54 -8.72 6.59 3.30
CA LYS A 54 -7.94 5.97 2.24
C LYS A 54 -6.94 4.94 2.73
N ILE A 55 -7.30 4.18 3.74
CA ILE A 55 -6.49 3.04 4.21
C ILE A 55 -7.35 1.79 4.28
N ILE A 56 -6.91 0.74 3.60
CA ILE A 56 -7.49 -0.59 3.69
C ILE A 56 -6.54 -1.47 4.49
N CYS A 57 -7.07 -2.12 5.53
CA CYS A 57 -6.36 -3.08 6.35
C CYS A 57 -6.72 -4.49 5.96
N VAL A 58 -5.79 -5.42 6.13
CA VAL A 58 -5.99 -6.83 5.86
C VAL A 58 -5.66 -7.63 7.12
N LYS A 59 -6.60 -8.45 7.54
CA LYS A 59 -6.45 -9.34 8.68
C LYS A 59 -6.64 -10.80 8.24
N ASN A 60 -5.75 -11.69 8.71
CA ASN A 60 -5.94 -13.11 8.48
C ASN A 60 -6.93 -13.65 9.51
N LEU A 61 -8.03 -14.24 9.02
CA LEU A 61 -9.10 -14.73 9.90
C LEU A 61 -8.73 -16.01 10.64
N ASP A 62 -7.80 -16.80 10.12
CA ASP A 62 -7.43 -18.07 10.75
C ASP A 62 -6.67 -17.86 12.07
N ASP A 63 -5.79 -16.87 12.13
CA ASP A 63 -4.99 -16.56 13.32
C ASP A 63 -5.25 -15.17 13.89
N ASP A 64 -6.22 -14.45 13.34
CA ASP A 64 -6.62 -13.08 13.73
C ASP A 64 -5.47 -12.06 13.71
N LYS A 65 -4.47 -12.28 12.85
CA LYS A 65 -3.32 -11.38 12.72
C LYS A 65 -3.53 -10.30 11.68
N PHE A 66 -3.05 -9.10 12.01
CA PHE A 66 -2.97 -7.98 11.09
C PHE A 66 -1.80 -8.21 10.14
N ILE A 67 -2.07 -8.41 8.86
CA ILE A 67 -1.09 -8.88 7.89
C ILE A 67 -0.82 -7.94 6.73
N GLY A 68 -1.62 -6.92 6.56
CA GLY A 68 -1.43 -6.05 5.41
C GLY A 68 -2.11 -4.72 5.53
N VAL A 69 -1.61 -3.77 4.73
CA VAL A 69 -2.15 -2.43 4.64
C VAL A 69 -1.95 -1.89 3.22
N CYS A 70 -2.93 -1.14 2.74
CA CYS A 70 -2.81 -0.36 1.51
C CYS A 70 -3.25 1.06 1.80
N MET A 71 -2.39 2.02 1.49
CA MET A 71 -2.62 3.44 1.70
C MET A 71 -2.66 4.14 0.35
N PHE A 72 -3.73 4.87 0.10
CA PHE A 72 -3.94 5.50 -1.21
C PHE A 72 -4.73 6.80 -1.05
N ASN A 73 -4.63 7.69 -2.04
CA ASN A 73 -5.37 8.95 -2.06
C ASN A 73 -5.62 9.42 -3.48
N LYS A 74 -6.68 10.23 -3.64
CA LYS A 74 -6.95 10.90 -4.92
C LYS A 74 -6.04 12.10 -5.10
N SER A 75 -5.61 12.32 -6.34
CA SER A 75 -4.77 13.45 -6.71
C SER A 75 -5.11 13.86 -8.15
N GLU A 76 -4.39 14.84 -8.66
CA GLU A 76 -4.47 15.27 -10.06
C GLU A 76 -3.08 15.21 -10.68
N TYR A 77 -3.04 15.04 -12.01
CA TYR A 77 -1.78 15.27 -12.73
C TYR A 77 -1.42 16.75 -12.65
N TRP A 78 -0.12 17.05 -12.60
CA TRP A 78 0.33 18.43 -12.53
C TRP A 78 -0.06 19.26 -13.78
N PHE A 79 -0.38 18.58 -14.88
CA PHE A 79 -0.71 19.19 -16.16
C PHE A 79 -2.20 19.03 -16.54
N SER A 80 -3.02 18.42 -15.72
CA SER A 80 -4.41 18.10 -16.07
C SER A 80 -5.30 18.07 -14.84
N LYS A 81 -6.58 18.37 -15.04
CA LYS A 81 -7.60 18.23 -13.99
C LYS A 81 -8.10 16.77 -13.84
N GLN A 82 -7.60 15.86 -14.66
CA GLN A 82 -7.93 14.44 -14.56
C GLN A 82 -7.56 13.92 -13.18
N GLN A 83 -8.53 13.34 -12.49
CA GLN A 83 -8.28 12.69 -11.21
C GLN A 83 -7.53 11.37 -11.40
N VAL A 84 -6.68 11.05 -10.45
CA VAL A 84 -5.91 9.81 -10.42
C VAL A 84 -5.88 9.30 -8.99
N MET A 85 -5.98 7.98 -8.83
CA MET A 85 -5.80 7.32 -7.53
C MET A 85 -4.34 6.91 -7.40
N ILE A 86 -3.66 7.40 -6.38
CA ILE A 86 -2.26 7.07 -6.12
C ILE A 86 -2.17 6.10 -4.95
N ILE A 87 -1.60 4.93 -5.18
CA ILE A 87 -1.25 4.01 -4.09
C ILE A 87 0.08 4.49 -3.52
N GLN A 88 0.04 5.05 -2.30
CA GLN A 88 1.22 5.55 -1.61
C GLN A 88 2.06 4.40 -1.07
N LEU A 89 1.41 3.35 -0.63
CA LEU A 89 2.08 2.21 -0.03
C LEU A 89 1.15 1.00 -0.06
N ILE A 90 1.72 -0.16 -0.36
CA ILE A 90 1.05 -1.43 -0.23
C ILE A 90 2.04 -2.43 0.37
N TYR A 91 1.67 -3.02 1.48
CA TYR A 91 2.52 -4.00 2.15
C TYR A 91 1.68 -5.16 2.69
N ILE A 92 2.07 -6.36 2.32
CA ILE A 92 1.51 -7.60 2.88
C ILE A 92 2.68 -8.38 3.46
N VAL A 93 2.54 -8.88 4.67
CA VAL A 93 3.56 -9.72 5.32
C VAL A 93 3.88 -10.89 4.38
N LYS A 94 5.18 -11.10 4.12
CA LYS A 94 5.68 -12.02 3.09
C LYS A 94 5.03 -13.40 3.13
N LYS A 95 4.85 -13.96 4.32
CA LYS A 95 4.25 -15.28 4.54
C LYS A 95 2.85 -15.42 3.92
N TYR A 96 2.09 -14.33 3.86
CA TYR A 96 0.69 -14.32 3.41
C TYR A 96 0.51 -13.82 1.98
N ARG A 97 1.60 -13.45 1.29
CA ARG A 97 1.53 -12.90 -0.06
C ARG A 97 1.10 -13.96 -1.06
N ASN A 98 0.05 -13.67 -1.82
CA ASN A 98 -0.37 -14.47 -2.97
C ASN A 98 -1.16 -13.60 -3.94
N TYR A 99 -1.31 -14.10 -5.17
CA TYR A 99 -1.99 -13.38 -6.24
C TYR A 99 -3.44 -13.05 -5.89
N GLN A 100 -4.18 -14.00 -5.33
CA GLN A 100 -5.61 -13.82 -5.02
C GLN A 100 -5.84 -12.72 -3.99
N LEU A 101 -5.02 -12.66 -2.96
CA LEU A 101 -5.11 -11.62 -1.94
C LEU A 101 -4.81 -10.25 -2.56
N MET A 102 -3.75 -10.15 -3.38
CA MET A 102 -3.39 -8.91 -4.05
C MET A 102 -4.47 -8.47 -5.02
N LYS A 103 -5.05 -9.41 -5.77
CA LYS A 103 -6.13 -9.12 -6.70
C LYS A 103 -7.36 -8.56 -5.98
N GLN A 104 -7.76 -9.17 -4.87
CA GLN A 104 -8.88 -8.68 -4.07
C GLN A 104 -8.64 -7.25 -3.57
N LEU A 105 -7.43 -6.98 -3.11
CA LEU A 105 -7.04 -5.65 -2.62
C LEU A 105 -7.10 -4.61 -3.74
N ILE A 106 -6.55 -4.92 -4.91
CA ILE A 106 -6.59 -4.02 -6.06
C ILE A 106 -8.03 -3.82 -6.56
N ASP A 107 -8.86 -4.86 -6.56
CA ASP A 107 -10.26 -4.75 -6.96
C ASP A 107 -11.02 -3.79 -6.03
N MET A 108 -10.74 -3.81 -4.73
CA MET A 108 -11.33 -2.84 -3.79
C MET A 108 -10.91 -1.41 -4.09
N ILE A 109 -9.65 -1.20 -4.46
CA ILE A 109 -9.16 0.12 -4.85
C ILE A 109 -9.80 0.58 -6.15
N LYS A 110 -9.99 -0.31 -7.12
CA LYS A 110 -10.71 -0.02 -8.36
C LYS A 110 -12.12 0.47 -8.10
N ASP A 111 -12.83 -0.16 -7.16
CA ASP A 111 -14.18 0.25 -6.79
C ASP A 111 -14.21 1.69 -6.23
N VAL A 112 -13.24 2.04 -5.40
CA VAL A 112 -13.10 3.40 -4.85
C VAL A 112 -12.68 4.40 -5.93
N ALA A 113 -11.79 4.01 -6.82
CA ALA A 113 -11.28 4.86 -7.90
C ALA A 113 -12.32 5.11 -8.99
N GLU A 114 -13.32 4.24 -9.09
CA GLU A 114 -14.33 4.25 -10.16
C GLU A 114 -13.65 4.15 -11.53
N ASN A 115 -13.68 5.22 -12.32
CA ASN A 115 -13.06 5.26 -13.64
C ASN A 115 -11.70 5.96 -13.67
N ASP A 116 -11.21 6.40 -12.50
CA ASP A 116 -9.92 7.07 -12.42
C ASP A 116 -8.77 6.09 -12.56
N PRO A 117 -7.68 6.45 -13.26
CA PRO A 117 -6.49 5.61 -13.30
C PRO A 117 -5.90 5.40 -11.91
N ILE A 118 -5.24 4.27 -11.71
CA ILE A 118 -4.54 3.94 -10.48
C ILE A 118 -3.05 3.91 -10.76
N LEU A 119 -2.28 4.74 -10.06
CA LEU A 119 -0.82 4.79 -10.17
C LEU A 119 -0.18 4.14 -8.94
N LEU A 120 0.87 3.39 -9.19
CA LEU A 120 1.63 2.70 -8.16
C LEU A 120 3.13 2.84 -8.45
N SER A 121 3.90 3.22 -7.42
CA SER A 121 5.36 3.19 -7.48
C SER A 121 5.88 2.15 -6.49
N ILE A 122 6.82 1.33 -6.92
CA ILE A 122 7.44 0.32 -6.06
C ILE A 122 8.87 0.75 -5.77
N THR A 123 9.17 0.89 -4.48
CA THR A 123 10.50 1.28 -4.00
C THR A 123 11.03 0.17 -3.09
N SER A 124 11.23 -1.01 -3.65
CA SER A 124 11.83 -2.12 -2.92
C SER A 124 12.71 -2.93 -3.87
N LYS A 125 13.53 -3.81 -3.33
CA LYS A 125 14.35 -4.72 -4.12
C LYS A 125 13.55 -5.91 -4.67
N LEU A 126 12.27 -6.02 -4.30
CA LEU A 126 11.41 -7.07 -4.80
C LEU A 126 11.06 -6.82 -6.27
N ASN A 127 11.28 -7.82 -7.11
CA ASN A 127 10.82 -7.76 -8.49
C ASN A 127 9.35 -8.24 -8.54
N ALA A 128 8.44 -7.30 -8.57
CA ALA A 128 7.01 -7.56 -8.62
C ALA A 128 6.39 -7.26 -9.98
N ASP A 129 7.20 -7.05 -11.00
CA ASP A 129 6.74 -6.66 -12.34
C ASP A 129 5.74 -7.65 -12.90
N LYS A 130 6.03 -8.95 -12.85
CA LYS A 130 5.13 -9.99 -13.36
C LYS A 130 3.79 -10.01 -12.64
N LEU A 131 3.79 -9.78 -11.33
CA LEU A 131 2.57 -9.71 -10.54
C LEU A 131 1.70 -8.55 -10.98
N PHE A 132 2.28 -7.36 -11.11
CA PHE A 132 1.51 -6.17 -11.49
C PHE A 132 1.06 -6.21 -12.93
N GLU A 133 1.85 -6.76 -13.85
CA GLU A 133 1.43 -7.00 -15.23
C GLU A 133 0.22 -7.95 -15.27
N LYS A 134 0.25 -9.02 -14.50
CA LYS A 134 -0.86 -9.98 -14.38
C LYS A 134 -2.12 -9.33 -13.80
N LEU A 135 -1.95 -8.34 -12.92
CA LEU A 135 -3.06 -7.57 -12.34
C LEU A 135 -3.60 -6.49 -13.29
N GLY A 136 -2.99 -6.30 -14.45
CA GLY A 136 -3.42 -5.35 -15.46
C GLY A 136 -2.71 -4.01 -15.43
N PHE A 137 -1.65 -3.85 -14.63
CA PHE A 137 -0.85 -2.62 -14.61
C PHE A 137 0.11 -2.58 -15.79
N GLU A 138 0.29 -1.38 -16.33
CA GLU A 138 1.28 -1.08 -17.34
C GLU A 138 2.50 -0.45 -16.68
N ASN A 139 3.70 -0.92 -17.02
CA ASN A 139 4.95 -0.35 -16.51
C ASN A 139 5.22 1.01 -17.17
N MET A 140 5.23 2.08 -16.38
CA MET A 140 5.39 3.45 -16.85
C MET A 140 6.81 3.99 -16.64
N GLY A 141 7.75 3.18 -16.18
CA GLY A 141 9.13 3.60 -15.94
C GLY A 141 9.68 3.11 -14.63
N ALA A 142 10.79 3.72 -14.18
CA ALA A 142 11.50 3.34 -12.97
C ALA A 142 11.77 4.55 -12.07
N ASN A 143 12.02 4.28 -10.78
CA ASN A 143 12.44 5.28 -9.83
C ASN A 143 13.97 5.36 -9.77
N TRP A 144 14.52 6.57 -9.80
CA TRP A 144 15.96 6.80 -9.78
C TRP A 144 16.30 7.78 -8.65
N ARG A 145 17.41 7.54 -7.98
CA ARG A 145 17.92 8.44 -6.92
C ARG A 145 19.40 8.72 -7.15
N LEU A 146 19.76 10.00 -7.12
CA LEU A 146 21.15 10.45 -7.07
C LEU A 146 21.45 10.87 -5.63
N SER A 147 22.40 10.20 -5.02
CA SER A 147 22.81 10.51 -3.63
C SER A 147 24.04 11.39 -3.61
#